data_e9dba53414430c1f09f58a7a40ec1656
#
_entry.id   e9dba53414430c1f09f58a7a40ec1656
#
_cell.length_a   1.000
_cell.length_b   1.000
_cell.length_c   1.000
_cell.angle_alpha   90.00
_cell.angle_beta   90.00
_cell.angle_gamma   90.00
#
_symmetry.space_group_name_H-M   'P 1'
#
loop_
_entity.id
_entity.type
_entity.pdbx_description
1 polymer ?
#
loop_
_entity_poly.entity_id
_entity_poly.type
_entity_poly.pdbx_seq_one_letter_code
_entity_poly.pdbx_strand_id
1 'polypeptide(L)'
;MWLDGEAYFDVEHDAEHPFIVHSRRQSVRVLGTTFNVQAYSNEEVNTVTLLSGSVGLDLLDNEGRLLRTLRMHPNEQCSYDTNDGTYRLTPLDAYERQCSWEDGVYRFRDESLDHIAARLQNYYGVRIILEDESLGDIRYTGTFSLTERLDEVFSILNYDHRLHIVREGNTFRISARRR
;
A
#
# COMPACT_ATOMS: atom_id res chain seq x y z
N MET A 1 -11.57 13.42 7.18
CA MET A 1 -10.72 13.81 6.02
C MET A 1 -10.94 12.87 4.85
N TRP A 2 -10.55 13.27 3.61
CA TRP A 2 -10.56 12.41 2.42
C TRP A 2 -9.15 12.00 2.07
N LEU A 3 -8.97 10.72 1.69
CA LEU A 3 -7.70 10.11 1.29
C LEU A 3 -7.87 9.44 -0.07
N ASP A 4 -7.02 9.81 -1.02
CA ASP A 4 -6.71 9.06 -2.24
C ASP A 4 -5.19 8.85 -2.23
N GLY A 5 -4.75 7.67 -1.79
CA GLY A 5 -3.34 7.43 -1.54
C GLY A 5 -3.09 6.53 -0.33
N GLU A 6 -1.90 6.67 0.25
CA GLU A 6 -1.50 5.97 1.46
C GLU A 6 -1.13 6.96 2.57
N ALA A 7 -1.58 6.69 3.80
CA ALA A 7 -1.23 7.49 4.95
C ALA A 7 -1.21 6.66 6.23
N TYR A 8 -0.19 6.92 7.03
CA TYR A 8 -0.06 6.45 8.40
C TYR A 8 -0.66 7.49 9.35
N PHE A 9 -1.40 7.02 10.33
CA PHE A 9 -2.07 7.85 11.32
C PHE A 9 -1.72 7.38 12.72
N ASP A 10 -1.29 8.34 13.54
CA ASP A 10 -1.21 8.21 14.98
C ASP A 10 -2.16 9.22 15.61
N VAL A 11 -3.33 8.72 16.04
CA VAL A 11 -4.44 9.55 16.52
C VAL A 11 -4.50 9.47 18.03
N GLU A 12 -4.38 10.62 18.69
CA GLU A 12 -4.57 10.73 20.15
C GLU A 12 -5.99 10.32 20.56
N HIS A 13 -6.11 9.75 21.75
CA HIS A 13 -7.40 9.26 22.26
C HIS A 13 -8.37 10.40 22.57
N ASP A 14 -9.49 10.43 21.86
CA ASP A 14 -10.64 11.31 22.12
C ASP A 14 -11.94 10.51 21.92
N ALA A 15 -12.61 10.21 23.05
CA ALA A 15 -13.84 9.43 23.03
C ALA A 15 -15.07 10.23 22.54
N GLU A 16 -14.99 11.58 22.57
CA GLU A 16 -16.11 12.45 22.20
C GLU A 16 -16.06 12.85 20.72
N HIS A 17 -14.87 12.89 20.11
CA HIS A 17 -14.67 13.34 18.73
C HIS A 17 -14.00 12.28 17.88
N PRO A 18 -14.78 11.40 17.22
CA PRO A 18 -14.20 10.38 16.32
C PRO A 18 -13.41 11.00 15.18
N PHE A 19 -12.20 10.49 14.93
CA PHE A 19 -11.45 10.80 13.73
C PHE A 19 -11.88 9.86 12.61
N ILE A 20 -12.22 10.43 11.43
CA ILE A 20 -12.75 9.67 10.31
C ILE A 20 -11.92 9.93 9.05
N VAL A 21 -11.42 8.86 8.44
CA VAL A 21 -10.77 8.86 7.13
C VAL A 21 -11.73 8.25 6.12
N HIS A 22 -12.11 9.04 5.13
CA HIS A 22 -12.90 8.58 4.00
C HIS A 22 -12.02 8.33 2.80
N SER A 23 -12.26 7.26 2.08
CA SER A 23 -11.80 7.05 0.72
C SER A 23 -12.99 6.71 -0.18
N ARG A 24 -12.73 6.48 -1.46
CA ARG A 24 -13.79 6.21 -2.43
C ARG A 24 -14.65 4.99 -2.07
N ARG A 25 -14.05 3.97 -1.42
CA ARG A 25 -14.66 2.65 -1.20
C ARG A 25 -14.74 2.23 0.27
N GLN A 26 -14.21 3.05 1.15
CA GLN A 26 -14.21 2.71 2.57
C GLN A 26 -14.19 3.96 3.45
N SER A 27 -14.63 3.80 4.69
CA SER A 27 -14.55 4.80 5.74
C SER A 27 -14.01 4.18 7.00
N VAL A 28 -12.94 4.75 7.52
CA VAL A 28 -12.24 4.30 8.73
C VAL A 28 -12.57 5.25 9.87
N ARG A 29 -13.15 4.74 10.96
CA ARG A 29 -13.50 5.54 12.16
C ARG A 29 -12.72 5.05 13.36
N VAL A 30 -12.07 5.98 14.07
CA VAL A 30 -11.25 5.70 15.25
C VAL A 30 -11.48 6.73 16.35
N LEU A 31 -11.12 6.36 17.60
CA LEU A 31 -11.20 7.24 18.79
C LEU A 31 -9.83 7.46 19.45
N GLY A 32 -8.77 6.83 18.96
CA GLY A 32 -7.42 6.86 19.50
C GLY A 32 -6.70 5.61 19.07
N THR A 33 -5.95 5.70 17.98
CA THR A 33 -5.58 4.51 17.20
C THR A 33 -4.38 4.81 16.33
N THR A 34 -3.46 3.86 16.28
CA THR A 34 -2.34 3.89 15.34
C THR A 34 -2.63 2.91 14.21
N PHE A 35 -2.74 3.40 12.97
CA PHE A 35 -3.14 2.60 11.82
C PHE A 35 -2.61 3.17 10.50
N ASN A 36 -2.55 2.32 9.48
CA ASN A 36 -2.25 2.72 8.11
C ASN A 36 -3.45 2.47 7.20
N VAL A 37 -3.65 3.36 6.24
CA VAL A 37 -4.67 3.21 5.19
C VAL A 37 -3.99 3.37 3.84
N GLN A 38 -4.14 2.38 2.97
CA GLN A 38 -3.79 2.41 1.56
C GLN A 38 -5.07 2.32 0.74
N ALA A 39 -5.39 3.37 0.01
CA ALA A 39 -6.63 3.49 -0.75
C ALA A 39 -6.44 4.37 -1.98
N TYR A 40 -5.61 3.92 -2.90
CA TYR A 40 -5.39 4.59 -4.17
C TYR A 40 -6.55 4.34 -5.13
N SER A 41 -7.03 5.38 -5.80
CA SER A 41 -8.15 5.29 -6.75
C SER A 41 -7.84 4.47 -8.01
N ASN A 42 -6.57 4.26 -8.31
CA ASN A 42 -6.05 3.45 -9.42
C ASN A 42 -5.70 2.00 -9.03
N GLU A 43 -5.87 1.62 -7.76
CA GLU A 43 -5.68 0.25 -7.27
C GLU A 43 -7.02 -0.44 -7.04
N GLU A 44 -7.04 -1.75 -7.27
CA GLU A 44 -8.24 -2.58 -7.09
C GLU A 44 -8.42 -2.98 -5.62
N VAL A 45 -7.35 -3.02 -4.85
CA VAL A 45 -7.37 -3.45 -3.46
C VAL A 45 -7.02 -2.29 -2.54
N ASN A 46 -7.94 -2.00 -1.62
CA ASN A 46 -7.67 -1.11 -0.50
C ASN A 46 -7.23 -1.91 0.73
N THR A 47 -6.31 -1.35 1.49
CA THR A 47 -5.79 -2.02 2.70
C THR A 47 -5.88 -1.09 3.90
N VAL A 48 -6.35 -1.62 5.03
CA VAL A 48 -6.28 -0.98 6.34
C VAL A 48 -5.52 -1.89 7.29
N THR A 49 -4.46 -1.35 7.88
CA THR A 49 -3.62 -2.08 8.84
C THR A 49 -3.75 -1.42 10.21
N LEU A 50 -4.17 -2.17 11.22
CA LEU A 50 -4.33 -1.69 12.58
C LEU A 50 -3.18 -2.16 13.47
N LEU A 51 -2.43 -1.20 14.03
CA LEU A 51 -1.30 -1.46 14.92
C LEU A 51 -1.72 -1.40 16.39
N SER A 52 -2.43 -0.33 16.80
CA SER A 52 -2.91 -0.19 18.17
C SER A 52 -4.28 0.48 18.24
N GLY A 53 -5.07 0.25 19.28
CA GLY A 53 -6.40 0.81 19.44
C GLY A 53 -7.51 -0.04 18.81
N SER A 54 -8.49 0.57 18.18
CA SER A 54 -9.55 -0.13 17.45
C SER A 54 -10.07 0.70 16.27
N VAL A 55 -10.44 0.01 15.21
CA VAL A 55 -10.99 0.58 13.98
C VAL A 55 -12.40 0.07 13.75
N GLY A 56 -13.35 1.00 13.50
CA GLY A 56 -14.59 0.72 12.81
C GLY A 56 -14.38 0.98 11.30
N LEU A 57 -14.49 -0.07 10.49
CA LEU A 57 -14.27 -0.02 9.05
C LEU A 57 -15.59 -0.26 8.31
N ASP A 58 -16.05 0.76 7.60
CA ASP A 58 -17.20 0.67 6.70
C ASP A 58 -16.70 0.41 5.27
N LEU A 59 -17.14 -0.69 4.66
CA LEU A 59 -16.88 -1.04 3.26
C LEU A 59 -18.07 -0.60 2.40
N LEU A 60 -17.77 0.06 1.28
CA LEU A 60 -18.77 0.70 0.42
C LEU A 60 -18.75 0.11 -0.98
N ASP A 61 -19.93 0.01 -1.61
CA ASP A 61 -20.06 -0.40 -3.02
C ASP A 61 -19.69 0.71 -4.02
N ASN A 62 -19.87 0.42 -5.31
CA ASN A 62 -19.57 1.34 -6.40
C ASN A 62 -20.40 2.63 -6.37
N GLU A 63 -21.58 2.60 -5.76
CA GLU A 63 -22.48 3.74 -5.59
C GLU A 63 -22.28 4.45 -4.24
N GLY A 64 -21.31 4.01 -3.43
CA GLY A 64 -21.02 4.58 -2.10
C GLY A 64 -21.98 4.12 -1.01
N ARG A 65 -22.77 3.05 -1.25
CA ARG A 65 -23.68 2.47 -0.25
C ARG A 65 -22.90 1.52 0.66
N LEU A 66 -23.27 1.51 1.93
CA LEU A 66 -22.67 0.63 2.91
C LEU A 66 -22.96 -0.83 2.58
N LEU A 67 -21.91 -1.60 2.33
CA LEU A 67 -21.97 -3.06 2.18
C LEU A 67 -21.85 -3.76 3.53
N ARG A 68 -20.87 -3.34 4.32
CA ARG A 68 -20.55 -3.98 5.59
C ARG A 68 -19.79 -3.04 6.52
N THR A 69 -20.04 -3.17 7.82
CA THR A 69 -19.21 -2.60 8.89
C THR A 69 -18.42 -3.72 9.57
N LEU A 70 -17.12 -3.53 9.68
CA LEU A 70 -16.20 -4.43 10.38
C LEU A 70 -15.63 -3.73 11.62
N ARG A 71 -15.29 -4.50 12.63
CA ARG A 71 -14.45 -4.04 13.74
C ARG A 71 -13.12 -4.76 13.68
N MET A 72 -12.04 -3.98 13.62
CA MET A 72 -10.68 -4.52 13.64
C MET A 72 -10.08 -4.43 15.03
N HIS A 73 -9.21 -5.40 15.33
CA HIS A 73 -8.41 -5.48 16.54
C HIS A 73 -6.92 -5.22 16.22
N PRO A 74 -6.12 -4.85 17.22
CA PRO A 74 -4.69 -4.63 17.02
C PRO A 74 -4.00 -5.82 16.37
N ASN A 75 -3.07 -5.53 15.47
CA ASN A 75 -2.33 -6.48 14.64
C ASN A 75 -3.23 -7.25 13.63
N GLU A 76 -4.24 -6.59 13.11
CA GLU A 76 -5.03 -7.08 11.99
C GLU A 76 -4.86 -6.19 10.76
N GLN A 77 -4.95 -6.82 9.59
CA GLN A 77 -5.03 -6.15 8.30
C GLN A 77 -6.30 -6.57 7.59
N CYS A 78 -7.03 -5.58 7.06
CA CYS A 78 -8.15 -5.80 6.17
C CYS A 78 -7.73 -5.43 4.74
N SER A 79 -7.80 -6.38 3.81
CA SER A 79 -7.70 -6.15 2.38
C SER A 79 -9.09 -6.22 1.77
N TYR A 80 -9.50 -5.18 1.05
CA TYR A 80 -10.81 -5.04 0.43
C TYR A 80 -10.67 -4.87 -1.09
N ASP A 81 -11.15 -5.86 -1.86
CA ASP A 81 -11.22 -5.78 -3.30
C ASP A 81 -12.41 -4.90 -3.71
N THR A 82 -12.10 -3.79 -4.38
CA THR A 82 -13.08 -2.79 -4.75
C THR A 82 -13.89 -3.15 -6.00
N ASN A 83 -13.48 -4.17 -6.76
CA ASN A 83 -14.16 -4.64 -7.98
C ASN A 83 -15.32 -5.57 -7.64
N ASP A 84 -15.07 -6.57 -6.80
CA ASP A 84 -16.05 -7.62 -6.48
C ASP A 84 -16.66 -7.46 -5.07
N GLY A 85 -16.16 -6.53 -4.26
CA GLY A 85 -16.66 -6.28 -2.91
C GLY A 85 -16.23 -7.32 -1.88
N THR A 86 -15.30 -8.21 -2.21
CA THR A 86 -14.78 -9.19 -1.27
C THR A 86 -13.76 -8.55 -0.32
N TYR A 87 -13.67 -9.06 0.88
CA TYR A 87 -12.67 -8.62 1.84
C TYR A 87 -12.04 -9.81 2.57
N ARG A 88 -10.83 -9.59 3.03
CA ARG A 88 -10.10 -10.53 3.87
C ARG A 88 -9.56 -9.80 5.10
N LEU A 89 -9.83 -10.35 6.28
CA LEU A 89 -9.27 -9.89 7.55
C LEU A 89 -8.24 -10.93 8.00
N THR A 90 -6.97 -10.52 8.13
CA THR A 90 -5.85 -11.40 8.49
C THR A 90 -5.07 -10.82 9.67
N PRO A 91 -4.57 -11.67 10.59
CA PRO A 91 -3.60 -11.24 11.58
C PRO A 91 -2.28 -10.84 10.90
N LEU A 92 -1.66 -9.77 11.36
CA LEU A 92 -0.30 -9.40 10.96
C LEU A 92 0.70 -10.43 11.49
N ASP A 93 1.62 -10.87 10.66
CA ASP A 93 2.75 -11.66 11.12
C ASP A 93 3.79 -10.77 11.87
N ALA A 94 4.83 -11.41 12.44
CA ALA A 94 5.85 -10.69 13.20
C ALA A 94 6.68 -9.73 12.32
N TYR A 95 6.85 -10.05 11.04
CA TYR A 95 7.55 -9.22 10.07
C TYR A 95 6.70 -8.01 9.66
N GLU A 96 5.43 -8.22 9.35
CA GLU A 96 4.48 -7.15 8.99
C GLU A 96 4.29 -6.14 10.13
N ARG A 97 4.33 -6.59 11.40
CA ARG A 97 4.32 -5.70 12.56
C ARG A 97 5.56 -4.81 12.68
N GLN A 98 6.71 -5.27 12.17
CA GLN A 98 7.95 -4.49 12.12
C GLN A 98 8.03 -3.58 10.90
N CYS A 99 7.18 -3.80 9.91
CA CYS A 99 7.06 -2.96 8.72
C CYS A 99 6.22 -1.72 9.02
N SER A 100 6.62 -0.95 10.03
CA SER A 100 5.93 0.30 10.33
C SER A 100 6.43 1.40 9.40
N TRP A 101 5.49 2.14 8.84
CA TRP A 101 5.76 3.35 8.04
C TRP A 101 6.43 4.47 8.86
N GLU A 102 6.49 4.31 10.19
CA GLU A 102 7.07 5.25 11.14
C GLU A 102 8.56 5.49 10.91
N ASP A 103 9.31 4.48 10.46
CA ASP A 103 10.75 4.58 10.24
C ASP A 103 11.15 5.04 8.83
N GLY A 104 10.16 5.34 7.97
CA GLY A 104 10.41 5.78 6.60
C GLY A 104 11.10 4.72 5.73
N VAL A 105 10.85 3.44 6.03
CA VAL A 105 11.43 2.30 5.31
C VAL A 105 10.32 1.48 4.66
N TYR A 106 10.42 1.29 3.36
CA TYR A 106 9.59 0.34 2.64
C TYR A 106 10.23 -1.05 2.68
N ARG A 107 9.49 -2.01 3.22
CA ARG A 107 9.89 -3.42 3.29
C ARG A 107 8.98 -4.25 2.39
N PHE A 108 9.56 -5.17 1.65
CA PHE A 108 8.83 -6.09 0.78
C PHE A 108 9.38 -7.51 0.94
N ARG A 109 8.48 -8.47 0.95
CA ARG A 109 8.81 -9.87 1.15
C ARG A 109 8.02 -10.73 0.19
N ASP A 110 8.74 -11.42 -0.71
CA ASP A 110 8.13 -12.23 -1.75
C ASP A 110 7.07 -11.44 -2.55
N GLU A 111 7.35 -10.15 -2.78
CA GLU A 111 6.46 -9.23 -3.47
C GLU A 111 6.79 -9.18 -4.97
N SER A 112 5.78 -9.15 -5.82
CA SER A 112 5.96 -9.12 -7.27
C SER A 112 6.47 -7.75 -7.72
N LEU A 113 7.29 -7.74 -8.80
CA LEU A 113 7.78 -6.48 -9.37
C LEU A 113 6.63 -5.57 -9.83
N ASP A 114 5.52 -6.15 -10.24
CA ASP A 114 4.32 -5.42 -10.63
C ASP A 114 3.74 -4.62 -9.45
N HIS A 115 3.58 -5.24 -8.29
CA HIS A 115 3.15 -4.57 -7.07
C HIS A 115 4.16 -3.51 -6.59
N ILE A 116 5.46 -3.85 -6.62
CA ILE A 116 6.51 -2.90 -6.24
C ILE A 116 6.48 -1.68 -7.19
N ALA A 117 6.36 -1.90 -8.51
CA ALA A 117 6.27 -0.84 -9.48
C ALA A 117 5.05 0.06 -9.26
N ALA A 118 3.87 -0.51 -8.96
CA ALA A 118 2.67 0.25 -8.65
C ALA A 118 2.88 1.15 -7.42
N ARG A 119 3.47 0.64 -6.34
CA ARG A 119 3.77 1.42 -5.14
C ARG A 119 4.81 2.51 -5.38
N LEU A 120 5.87 2.22 -6.14
CA LEU A 120 6.87 3.22 -6.51
C LEU A 120 6.27 4.33 -7.38
N GLN A 121 5.37 4.01 -8.33
CA GLN A 121 4.64 4.99 -9.11
C GLN A 121 3.86 5.95 -8.22
N ASN A 122 3.11 5.40 -7.28
CA ASN A 122 2.29 6.18 -6.36
C ASN A 122 3.16 7.05 -5.45
N TYR A 123 4.23 6.50 -4.88
CA TYR A 123 5.08 7.20 -3.93
C TYR A 123 5.90 8.33 -4.58
N TYR A 124 6.53 8.05 -5.74
CA TYR A 124 7.40 9.02 -6.42
C TYR A 124 6.67 9.91 -7.44
N GLY A 125 5.39 9.67 -7.69
CA GLY A 125 4.60 10.43 -8.66
C GLY A 125 5.10 10.25 -10.09
N VAL A 126 5.58 9.06 -10.45
CA VAL A 126 6.14 8.72 -11.76
C VAL A 126 5.29 7.68 -12.47
N ARG A 127 5.57 7.42 -13.74
CA ARG A 127 5.01 6.29 -14.48
C ARG A 127 6.07 5.20 -14.67
N ILE A 128 5.77 3.96 -14.31
CA ILE A 128 6.61 2.80 -14.52
C ILE A 128 5.88 1.84 -15.46
N ILE A 129 6.54 1.44 -16.53
CA ILE A 129 6.00 0.52 -17.55
C ILE A 129 6.89 -0.71 -17.59
N LEU A 130 6.32 -1.86 -17.26
CA LEU A 130 6.95 -3.15 -17.49
C LEU A 130 6.65 -3.54 -18.96
N GLU A 131 7.68 -3.64 -19.80
CA GLU A 131 7.51 -3.90 -21.24
C GLU A 131 7.23 -5.38 -21.53
N ASP A 132 7.61 -6.27 -20.61
CA ASP A 132 7.35 -7.70 -20.66
C ASP A 132 6.47 -8.11 -19.49
N GLU A 133 5.31 -8.71 -19.70
CA GLU A 133 4.39 -9.17 -18.66
C GLU A 133 5.06 -10.13 -17.68
N SER A 134 5.98 -10.97 -18.15
CA SER A 134 6.73 -11.90 -17.32
C SER A 134 7.63 -11.23 -16.26
N LEU A 135 7.95 -9.95 -16.42
CA LEU A 135 8.71 -9.20 -15.42
C LEU A 135 7.87 -8.92 -14.18
N GLY A 136 6.57 -8.75 -14.35
CA GLY A 136 5.64 -8.50 -13.25
C GLY A 136 5.65 -9.59 -12.18
N ASP A 137 5.84 -10.83 -12.60
CA ASP A 137 5.84 -12.01 -11.72
C ASP A 137 7.14 -12.23 -10.95
N ILE A 138 8.22 -11.50 -11.28
CA ILE A 138 9.49 -11.62 -10.56
C ILE A 138 9.30 -11.18 -9.12
N ARG A 139 9.73 -12.05 -8.18
CA ARG A 139 9.57 -11.82 -6.75
C ARG A 139 10.83 -11.24 -6.13
N TYR A 140 10.63 -10.26 -5.28
CA TYR A 140 11.70 -9.58 -4.55
C TYR A 140 11.45 -9.63 -3.04
N THR A 141 12.55 -9.67 -2.29
CA THR A 141 12.56 -9.48 -0.84
C THR A 141 13.68 -8.52 -0.49
N GLY A 142 13.36 -7.46 0.22
CA GLY A 142 14.32 -6.43 0.57
C GLY A 142 13.71 -5.23 1.26
N THR A 143 14.53 -4.20 1.38
CA THR A 143 14.12 -2.92 1.98
C THR A 143 14.79 -1.77 1.25
N PHE A 144 14.12 -0.62 1.19
CA PHE A 144 14.76 0.65 0.86
C PHE A 144 14.18 1.77 1.73
N SER A 145 14.97 2.82 1.92
CA SER A 145 14.48 4.01 2.61
C SER A 145 13.57 4.82 1.68
N LEU A 146 12.47 5.31 2.19
CA LEU A 146 11.58 6.21 1.46
C LEU A 146 12.22 7.59 1.17
N THR A 147 13.38 7.89 1.80
CA THR A 147 14.17 9.09 1.48
C THR A 147 15.16 8.88 0.32
N GLU A 148 15.35 7.64 -0.14
CA GLU A 148 16.20 7.33 -1.29
C GLU A 148 15.60 7.87 -2.58
N ARG A 149 16.48 8.16 -3.53
CA ARG A 149 16.05 8.53 -4.88
C ARG A 149 15.59 7.29 -5.63
N LEU A 150 14.62 7.44 -6.52
CA LEU A 150 14.08 6.31 -7.30
C LEU A 150 15.16 5.56 -8.11
N ASP A 151 16.19 6.28 -8.59
CA ASP A 151 17.33 5.65 -9.31
C ASP A 151 18.13 4.70 -8.38
N GLU A 152 18.24 5.03 -7.10
CA GLU A 152 18.91 4.20 -6.08
C GLU A 152 18.06 2.95 -5.77
N VAL A 153 16.75 3.14 -5.63
CA VAL A 153 15.79 2.04 -5.47
C VAL A 153 15.85 1.06 -6.65
N PHE A 154 15.89 1.58 -7.88
CA PHE A 154 16.06 0.74 -9.06
C PHE A 154 17.40 0.02 -9.09
N SER A 155 18.47 0.61 -8.55
CA SER A 155 19.76 -0.06 -8.43
C SER A 155 19.70 -1.25 -7.46
N ILE A 156 18.93 -1.12 -6.37
CA ILE A 156 18.68 -2.21 -5.42
C ILE A 156 17.87 -3.34 -6.09
N LEU A 157 16.77 -3.00 -6.76
CA LEU A 157 15.94 -3.98 -7.47
C LEU A 157 16.68 -4.70 -8.60
N ASN A 158 17.62 -4.01 -9.24
CA ASN A 158 18.41 -4.54 -10.37
C ASN A 158 19.82 -5.01 -9.95
N TYR A 159 20.00 -5.51 -8.69
CA TYR A 159 21.28 -5.95 -8.18
C TYR A 159 21.93 -7.07 -9.00
N ASP A 160 21.14 -7.89 -9.66
CA ASP A 160 21.56 -9.00 -10.53
C ASP A 160 21.68 -8.61 -12.02
N HIS A 161 21.46 -7.33 -12.32
CA HIS A 161 21.59 -6.76 -13.66
C HIS A 161 20.69 -7.40 -14.74
N ARG A 162 19.55 -7.99 -14.36
CA ARG A 162 18.58 -8.60 -15.29
C ARG A 162 17.66 -7.61 -15.97
N LEU A 163 17.50 -6.43 -15.37
CA LEU A 163 16.61 -5.40 -15.86
C LEU A 163 17.39 -4.38 -16.70
N HIS A 164 16.77 -3.90 -17.76
CA HIS A 164 17.19 -2.72 -18.51
C HIS A 164 16.15 -1.62 -18.23
N ILE A 165 16.59 -0.54 -17.59
CA ILE A 165 15.74 0.54 -17.13
C ILE A 165 16.10 1.80 -17.87
N VAL A 166 15.13 2.38 -18.59
CA VAL A 166 15.27 3.61 -19.37
C VAL A 166 14.33 4.67 -18.80
N ARG A 167 14.87 5.86 -18.56
CA ARG A 167 14.08 7.00 -18.11
C ARG A 167 13.76 7.93 -19.29
N GLU A 168 12.49 8.23 -19.48
CA GLU A 168 11.97 9.17 -20.47
C GLU A 168 11.11 10.22 -19.73
N GLY A 169 11.73 11.31 -19.31
CA GLY A 169 11.07 12.34 -18.51
C GLY A 169 10.58 11.82 -17.16
N ASN A 170 9.26 11.71 -16.99
CA ASN A 170 8.62 11.18 -15.77
C ASN A 170 8.19 9.71 -15.92
N THR A 171 8.60 9.05 -17.01
CA THR A 171 8.28 7.65 -17.27
C THR A 171 9.55 6.81 -17.20
N PHE A 172 9.46 5.66 -16.52
CA PHE A 172 10.50 4.64 -16.48
C PHE A 172 9.99 3.41 -17.24
N ARG A 173 10.76 2.94 -18.23
CA ARG A 173 10.50 1.72 -18.96
C ARG A 173 11.44 0.64 -18.48
N ILE A 174 10.89 -0.50 -18.10
CA ILE A 174 11.65 -1.64 -17.58
C ILE A 174 11.44 -2.81 -18.52
N SER A 175 12.52 -3.32 -19.11
CA SER A 175 12.52 -4.51 -19.96
C SER A 175 13.57 -5.51 -19.46
N ALA A 176 13.45 -6.77 -19.90
CA ALA A 176 14.46 -7.76 -19.61
C ALA A 176 15.75 -7.42 -20.37
N ARG A 177 16.89 -7.48 -19.68
CA ARG A 177 18.18 -7.29 -20.34
C ARG A 177 18.45 -8.47 -21.27
N ARG A 178 18.45 -8.24 -22.58
CA ARG A 178 18.88 -9.25 -23.55
C ARG A 178 20.38 -9.56 -23.34
N ARG A 179 20.70 -10.84 -23.17
CA ARG A 179 22.06 -11.33 -23.13
C ARG A 179 22.73 -11.20 -24.49
#